data_5a59fe6ab5f736751b84f321c653c861
#
_entry.id   5a59fe6ab5f736751b84f321c653c861
#
_cell.length_a   1.000
_cell.length_b   1.000
_cell.length_c   1.000
_cell.angle_alpha   90.00
_cell.angle_beta   90.00
_cell.angle_gamma   90.00
#
_symmetry.space_group_name_H-M   'P 1'
#
loop_
_entity.id
_entity.type
_entity.pdbx_description
1 polymer ?
#
loop_
_entity_poly.entity_id
_entity_poly.type
_entity_poly.pdbx_seq_one_letter_code
_entity_poly.pdbx_strand_id
1 'polypeptide(L)'
;SSSSAASDVYKRQPPSIKAAEEEVAGWFKRGPAPEAVIASNGLLLMGVVRALRGAGKSMPDDLAVAGFDNESWTDLIGPGLTVIEQPVATMGRTAMQLLLERLEDPDAPLRKMVLGGRCLARGSTTGRERP
;
A
#
# COMPACT_ATOMS: atom_id res chain seq x y z
N SER A 1 13.56 4.34 18.41
CA SER A 1 12.43 3.99 19.31
C SER A 1 11.10 4.67 18.94
N SER A 2 11.07 5.64 18.01
CA SER A 2 9.82 6.28 17.57
C SER A 2 8.97 5.43 16.60
N SER A 3 9.53 4.39 16.01
CA SER A 3 8.79 3.52 15.08
C SER A 3 7.85 2.51 15.77
N SER A 4 8.05 2.21 17.05
CA SER A 4 7.20 1.25 17.78
C SER A 4 5.84 1.83 18.16
N ALA A 5 5.76 3.12 18.49
CA ALA A 5 4.51 3.77 18.87
C ALA A 5 3.55 3.92 17.67
N ALA A 6 4.06 4.22 16.48
CA ALA A 6 3.24 4.29 15.26
C ALA A 6 2.71 2.90 14.87
N SER A 7 3.51 1.84 15.02
CA SER A 7 3.09 0.48 14.71
C SER A 7 2.03 -0.06 15.69
N ASP A 8 2.04 0.38 16.95
CA ASP A 8 1.06 -0.03 17.95
C ASP A 8 -0.32 0.65 17.79
N VAL A 9 -0.35 1.86 17.23
CA VAL A 9 -1.61 2.53 16.88
C VAL A 9 -2.30 1.82 15.70
N TYR A 10 -1.54 1.36 14.71
CA TYR A 10 -2.09 0.59 13.58
C TYR A 10 -2.65 -0.78 13.98
N LYS A 11 -2.10 -1.43 14.99
CA LYS A 11 -2.60 -2.72 15.49
C LYS A 11 -3.96 -2.64 16.20
N ARG A 12 -4.41 -1.44 16.58
CA ARG A 12 -5.64 -1.23 17.36
C ARG A 12 -6.85 -0.80 16.54
N GLN A 13 -6.67 -0.40 15.29
CA GLN A 13 -7.76 0.01 14.41
C GLN A 13 -7.78 -0.81 13.12
N PRO A 14 -8.97 -1.24 12.65
CA PRO A 14 -9.06 -1.89 11.35
C PRO A 14 -8.59 -0.91 10.25
N PRO A 15 -7.88 -1.40 9.20
CA PRO A 15 -7.51 -0.57 8.06
C PRO A 15 -8.76 0.09 7.48
N SER A 16 -8.76 1.43 7.41
CA SER A 16 -9.86 2.18 6.82
C SER A 16 -9.35 3.40 6.07
N ILE A 17 -10.09 3.80 5.05
CA ILE A 17 -9.81 5.02 4.28
C ILE A 17 -9.77 6.22 5.22
N LYS A 18 -10.77 6.35 6.10
CA LYS A 18 -10.90 7.47 7.03
C LYS A 18 -9.75 7.54 8.02
N ALA A 19 -9.35 6.43 8.62
CA ALA A 19 -8.25 6.41 9.57
C ALA A 19 -6.92 6.84 8.93
N ALA A 20 -6.63 6.35 7.72
CA ALA A 20 -5.44 6.77 6.97
C ALA A 20 -5.49 8.24 6.56
N GLU A 21 -6.67 8.73 6.13
CA GLU A 21 -6.87 10.14 5.78
C GLU A 21 -6.62 11.06 6.98
N GLU A 22 -7.19 10.75 8.14
CA GLU A 22 -7.02 11.53 9.39
C GLU A 22 -5.57 11.53 9.86
N GLU A 23 -4.90 10.39 9.82
CA GLU A 23 -3.49 10.28 10.23
C GLU A 23 -2.57 11.12 9.33
N VAL A 24 -2.67 10.97 8.02
CA VAL A 24 -1.84 11.72 7.06
C VAL A 24 -2.15 13.22 7.08
N ALA A 25 -3.42 13.59 7.18
CA ALA A 25 -3.80 15.00 7.37
C ALA A 25 -3.20 15.59 8.65
N GLY A 26 -3.10 14.78 9.71
CA GLY A 26 -2.45 15.16 10.95
C GLY A 26 -0.97 15.46 10.81
N TRP A 27 -0.24 14.74 9.95
CA TRP A 27 1.19 15.00 9.72
C TRP A 27 1.42 16.42 9.21
N PHE A 28 0.62 16.88 8.26
CA PHE A 28 0.73 18.23 7.70
C PHE A 28 0.35 19.34 8.68
N LYS A 29 -0.44 19.01 9.72
CA LYS A 29 -0.86 19.98 10.75
C LYS A 29 0.13 20.10 11.91
N ARG A 30 0.76 18.98 12.30
CA ARG A 30 1.56 18.90 13.53
C ARG A 30 3.04 19.24 13.38
N GLY A 31 3.55 19.32 12.19
CA GLY A 31 4.99 19.58 11.98
C GLY A 31 5.49 18.99 10.68
N PRO A 32 6.78 18.72 10.55
CA PRO A 32 7.33 18.18 9.32
C PRO A 32 6.73 16.81 9.02
N ALA A 33 6.05 16.70 7.89
CA ALA A 33 5.55 15.44 7.38
C ALA A 33 6.72 14.54 6.93
N PRO A 34 6.53 13.21 6.90
CA PRO A 34 7.53 12.32 6.32
C PRO A 34 7.76 12.64 4.84
N GLU A 35 8.94 12.33 4.33
CA GLU A 35 9.25 12.54 2.90
C GLU A 35 8.55 11.53 1.99
N ALA A 36 8.27 10.34 2.51
CA ALA A 36 7.63 9.27 1.76
C ALA A 36 6.75 8.41 2.66
N VAL A 37 5.75 7.77 2.05
CA VAL A 37 4.86 6.81 2.70
C VAL A 37 4.64 5.61 1.79
N ILE A 38 4.53 4.43 2.41
CA ILE A 38 4.09 3.22 1.75
C ILE A 38 2.80 2.73 2.42
N ALA A 39 1.73 2.69 1.65
CA ALA A 39 0.46 2.15 2.10
C ALA A 39 0.40 0.64 1.85
N SER A 40 0.08 -0.16 2.87
CA SER A 40 0.12 -1.62 2.80
C SER A 40 -1.08 -2.26 2.06
N ASN A 41 -2.10 -1.49 1.73
CA ASN A 41 -3.25 -1.93 0.94
C ASN A 41 -3.96 -0.75 0.25
N GLY A 42 -4.91 -1.07 -0.63
CA GLY A 42 -5.64 -0.07 -1.42
C GLY A 42 -6.50 0.88 -0.59
N LEU A 43 -7.07 0.44 0.53
CA LEU A 43 -7.88 1.31 1.40
C LEU A 43 -7.02 2.39 2.06
N LEU A 44 -5.87 2.01 2.59
CA LEU A 44 -4.92 2.95 3.18
C LEU A 44 -4.35 3.90 2.11
N LEU A 45 -4.02 3.38 0.93
CA LEU A 45 -3.55 4.19 -0.20
C LEU A 45 -4.57 5.25 -0.58
N MET A 46 -5.84 4.89 -0.63
CA MET A 46 -6.93 5.85 -0.92
C MET A 46 -7.05 6.92 0.16
N GLY A 47 -6.88 6.56 1.43
CA GLY A 47 -6.85 7.51 2.55
C GLY A 47 -5.70 8.51 2.43
N VAL A 48 -4.50 8.05 2.08
CA VAL A 48 -3.33 8.91 1.81
C VAL A 48 -3.63 9.91 0.71
N VAL A 49 -4.19 9.44 -0.42
CA VAL A 49 -4.54 10.30 -1.57
C VAL A 49 -5.59 11.35 -1.19
N ARG A 50 -6.60 10.97 -0.41
CA ARG A 50 -7.62 11.90 0.08
C ARG A 50 -7.03 12.97 0.98
N ALA A 51 -6.14 12.60 1.90
CA ALA A 51 -5.48 13.55 2.79
C ALA A 51 -4.62 14.57 2.02
N LEU A 52 -3.83 14.12 1.04
CA LEU A 52 -3.05 15.00 0.17
C LEU A 52 -3.95 15.98 -0.57
N ARG A 53 -5.02 15.46 -1.18
CA ARG A 53 -5.98 16.26 -1.92
C ARG A 53 -6.66 17.31 -1.04
N GLY A 54 -7.10 16.91 0.16
CA GLY A 54 -7.72 17.81 1.14
C GLY A 54 -6.79 18.89 1.68
N ALA A 55 -5.48 18.59 1.76
CA ALA A 55 -4.44 19.52 2.21
C ALA A 55 -3.85 20.37 1.06
N GLY A 56 -4.27 20.17 -0.19
CA GLY A 56 -3.68 20.84 -1.36
C GLY A 56 -2.22 20.47 -1.59
N LYS A 57 -1.82 19.25 -1.24
CA LYS A 57 -0.46 18.73 -1.33
C LYS A 57 -0.28 17.87 -2.58
N SER A 58 0.91 17.87 -3.14
CA SER A 58 1.26 17.17 -4.37
C SER A 58 2.18 15.97 -4.15
N MET A 59 2.12 15.03 -5.07
CA MET A 59 3.02 13.90 -5.19
C MET A 59 3.95 14.12 -6.39
N PRO A 60 5.23 13.83 -6.31
CA PRO A 60 5.99 13.37 -5.13
C PRO A 60 6.54 14.51 -4.27
N ASP A 61 6.30 15.77 -4.63
CA ASP A 61 7.05 16.93 -4.09
C ASP A 61 6.80 17.14 -2.60
N ASP A 62 5.54 17.14 -2.16
CA ASP A 62 5.20 17.27 -0.74
C ASP A 62 5.30 15.93 0.00
N LEU A 63 4.94 14.82 -0.67
CA LEU A 63 4.97 13.47 -0.13
C LEU A 63 5.10 12.47 -1.26
N ALA A 64 6.18 11.69 -1.27
CA ALA A 64 6.29 10.55 -2.17
C ALA A 64 5.39 9.41 -1.66
N VAL A 65 4.61 8.82 -2.56
CA VAL A 65 3.60 7.81 -2.19
C VAL A 65 3.78 6.54 -3.01
N ALA A 66 3.85 5.42 -2.31
CA ALA A 66 3.79 4.09 -2.91
C ALA A 66 2.75 3.23 -2.19
N GLY A 67 2.27 2.19 -2.84
CA GLY A 67 1.29 1.30 -2.26
C GLY A 67 1.34 -0.10 -2.83
N PHE A 68 0.37 -0.91 -2.44
CA PHE A 68 0.14 -2.26 -2.94
C PHE A 68 -1.16 -2.29 -3.71
N ASP A 69 -1.22 -3.20 -4.67
CA ASP A 69 -2.32 -3.49 -5.58
C ASP A 69 -2.49 -2.46 -6.70
N ASN A 70 -2.40 -2.97 -7.93
CA ASN A 70 -2.61 -2.18 -9.14
C ASN A 70 -4.10 -2.12 -9.49
N GLU A 71 -4.87 -1.44 -8.65
CA GLU A 71 -6.28 -1.21 -8.93
C GLU A 71 -6.46 -0.18 -10.05
N SER A 72 -7.59 -0.27 -10.76
CA SER A 72 -7.88 0.53 -11.96
C SER A 72 -7.87 2.05 -11.76
N TRP A 73 -7.93 2.53 -10.53
CA TRP A 73 -7.87 3.96 -10.23
C TRP A 73 -6.46 4.48 -9.96
N THR A 74 -5.49 3.60 -9.72
CA THR A 74 -4.13 4.00 -9.26
C THR A 74 -3.31 4.72 -10.33
N ASP A 75 -3.56 4.47 -11.59
CA ASP A 75 -2.91 5.17 -12.71
C ASP A 75 -3.63 6.46 -13.11
N LEU A 76 -4.88 6.64 -12.65
CA LEU A 76 -5.70 7.83 -12.96
C LEU A 76 -5.47 8.99 -11.97
N ILE A 77 -4.84 8.74 -10.83
CA ILE A 77 -4.65 9.73 -9.77
C ILE A 77 -3.33 10.48 -9.92
N GLY A 78 -3.42 11.81 -10.08
CA GLY A 78 -2.26 12.70 -10.14
C GLY A 78 -1.25 12.26 -11.20
N PRO A 79 0.05 12.07 -10.84
CA PRO A 79 1.08 11.62 -11.78
C PRO A 79 1.11 10.09 -11.94
N GLY A 80 0.09 9.37 -11.47
CA GLY A 80 0.06 7.92 -11.32
C GLY A 80 0.73 7.46 -10.02
N LEU A 81 0.10 6.51 -9.34
CA LEU A 81 0.62 5.95 -8.08
C LEU A 81 1.56 4.79 -8.34
N THR A 82 2.75 4.85 -7.75
CA THR A 82 3.68 3.71 -7.71
C THR A 82 3.09 2.62 -6.83
N VAL A 83 2.95 1.42 -7.39
CA VAL A 83 2.36 0.28 -6.67
C VAL A 83 3.13 -1.01 -6.92
N ILE A 84 3.03 -1.91 -5.95
CA ILE A 84 3.42 -3.30 -6.12
C ILE A 84 2.20 -4.08 -6.63
N GLU A 85 2.27 -4.53 -7.87
CA GLU A 85 1.26 -5.39 -8.48
C GLU A 85 1.48 -6.83 -8.04
N GLN A 86 0.50 -7.40 -7.36
CA GLN A 86 0.52 -8.79 -6.95
C GLN A 86 0.00 -9.70 -8.07
N PRO A 87 0.56 -10.91 -8.26
CA PRO A 87 0.10 -11.86 -9.29
C PRO A 87 -1.17 -12.59 -8.82
N VAL A 88 -2.26 -11.85 -8.61
CA VAL A 88 -3.49 -12.34 -7.97
C VAL A 88 -4.12 -13.54 -8.69
N ALA A 89 -4.10 -13.56 -10.02
CA ALA A 89 -4.62 -14.68 -10.80
C ALA A 89 -3.79 -15.96 -10.57
N THR A 90 -2.48 -15.85 -10.54
CA THR A 90 -1.58 -16.98 -10.24
C THR A 90 -1.74 -17.42 -8.79
N MET A 91 -1.87 -16.48 -7.85
CA MET A 91 -2.12 -16.78 -6.45
C MET A 91 -3.42 -17.58 -6.27
N GLY A 92 -4.50 -17.16 -6.93
CA GLY A 92 -5.79 -17.85 -6.86
C GLY A 92 -5.72 -19.27 -7.44
N ARG A 93 -5.11 -19.44 -8.62
CA ARG A 93 -4.92 -20.77 -9.22
C ARG A 93 -4.07 -21.68 -8.35
N THR A 94 -2.96 -21.18 -7.85
CA THR A 94 -2.04 -21.94 -6.99
C THR A 94 -2.71 -22.34 -5.68
N ALA A 95 -3.43 -21.42 -5.05
CA ALA A 95 -4.18 -21.71 -3.81
C ALA A 95 -5.23 -22.81 -4.04
N MET A 96 -5.97 -22.75 -5.14
CA MET A 96 -6.97 -23.78 -5.47
C MET A 96 -6.28 -25.13 -5.72
N GLN A 97 -5.21 -25.15 -6.47
CA GLN A 97 -4.45 -26.38 -6.71
C GLN A 97 -3.97 -27.01 -5.40
N LEU A 98 -3.36 -26.23 -4.51
CA LEU A 98 -2.90 -26.71 -3.22
C LEU A 98 -4.04 -27.21 -2.34
N LEU A 99 -5.21 -26.58 -2.43
CA LEU A 99 -6.41 -27.03 -1.73
C LEU A 99 -6.90 -28.39 -2.24
N LEU A 100 -7.00 -28.57 -3.56
CA LEU A 100 -7.42 -29.85 -4.16
C LEU A 100 -6.47 -30.97 -3.81
N GLU A 101 -5.15 -30.74 -3.90
CA GLU A 101 -4.14 -31.71 -3.47
C GLU A 101 -4.28 -32.07 -1.98
N ARG A 102 -4.60 -31.11 -1.11
CA ARG A 102 -4.83 -31.34 0.33
C ARG A 102 -6.07 -32.16 0.57
N LEU A 103 -7.13 -31.99 -0.22
CA LEU A 103 -8.34 -32.79 -0.13
C LEU A 103 -8.12 -34.25 -0.57
N GLU A 104 -7.25 -34.48 -1.56
CA GLU A 104 -6.88 -35.83 -2.03
C GLU A 104 -5.96 -36.55 -1.05
N ASP A 105 -4.99 -35.83 -0.46
CA ASP A 105 -4.06 -36.32 0.54
C ASP A 105 -3.97 -35.38 1.75
N PRO A 106 -4.86 -35.56 2.76
CA PRO A 106 -4.88 -34.72 3.95
C PRO A 106 -3.57 -34.74 4.78
N ASP A 107 -2.81 -35.81 4.68
CA ASP A 107 -1.57 -36.04 5.45
C ASP A 107 -0.32 -35.53 4.69
N ALA A 108 -0.47 -35.05 3.46
CA ALA A 108 0.66 -34.47 2.69
C ALA A 108 1.34 -33.32 3.46
N PRO A 109 2.66 -33.18 3.35
CA PRO A 109 3.39 -32.12 4.04
C PRO A 109 2.89 -30.73 3.65
N LEU A 110 2.94 -29.80 4.61
CA LEU A 110 2.62 -28.40 4.35
C LEU A 110 3.61 -27.80 3.35
N ARG A 111 3.06 -27.09 2.37
CA ARG A 111 3.87 -26.37 1.38
C ARG A 111 3.61 -24.87 1.50
N LYS A 112 4.68 -24.09 1.39
CA LYS A 112 4.65 -22.63 1.30
C LYS A 112 5.16 -22.22 -0.08
N MET A 113 4.33 -21.49 -0.81
CA MET A 113 4.73 -20.88 -2.09
C MET A 113 4.76 -19.37 -1.93
N VAL A 114 5.86 -18.77 -2.35
CA VAL A 114 6.04 -17.31 -2.37
C VAL A 114 6.10 -16.88 -3.83
N LEU A 115 5.17 -16.03 -4.23
CA LEU A 115 5.09 -15.47 -5.57
C LEU A 115 5.58 -14.03 -5.56
N GLY A 116 6.45 -13.68 -6.50
CA GLY A 116 6.99 -12.33 -6.62
C GLY A 116 5.94 -11.35 -7.18
N GLY A 117 5.86 -10.16 -6.59
CA GLY A 117 5.14 -9.03 -7.16
C GLY A 117 6.01 -8.23 -8.14
N ARG A 118 5.39 -7.31 -8.87
CA ARG A 118 6.05 -6.40 -9.79
C ARG A 118 5.87 -4.95 -9.34
N CYS A 119 6.98 -4.21 -9.20
CA CYS A 119 6.91 -2.78 -8.93
C CYS A 119 6.59 -2.01 -10.21
N LEU A 120 5.48 -1.28 -10.20
CA LEU A 120 5.09 -0.35 -11.24
C LEU A 120 5.44 1.06 -10.78
N ALA A 121 6.64 1.53 -11.13
CA ALA A 121 7.08 2.87 -10.80
C ALA A 121 6.32 3.90 -11.64
N ARG A 122 5.68 4.86 -10.96
CA ARG A 122 4.92 5.95 -11.56
C ARG A 122 5.32 7.29 -10.93
N GLY A 123 4.70 8.37 -11.37
CA GLY A 123 5.07 9.73 -10.98
C GLY A 123 4.97 10.04 -9.49
N SER A 124 4.22 9.29 -8.70
CA SER A 124 4.11 9.53 -7.25
C SER A 124 5.40 9.28 -6.45
N THR A 125 6.40 8.66 -7.06
CA THR A 125 7.74 8.43 -6.46
C THR A 125 8.89 8.86 -7.34
N THR A 126 8.63 9.26 -8.60
CA THR A 126 9.66 9.64 -9.58
C THR A 126 9.63 11.14 -9.86
N GLY A 127 10.78 11.72 -10.22
CA GLY A 127 10.85 13.13 -10.62
C GLY A 127 10.93 14.14 -9.47
N ARG A 128 11.08 13.68 -8.21
CA ARG A 128 11.34 14.59 -7.09
C ARG A 128 12.73 15.19 -7.27
N GLU A 129 12.79 16.48 -7.54
CA GLU A 129 14.06 17.22 -7.46
C GLU A 129 14.44 17.36 -5.98
N ARG A 130 15.59 16.81 -5.62
CA ARG A 130 16.15 17.08 -4.28
C ARG A 130 16.71 18.50 -4.28
N PRO A 131 16.43 19.26 -3.24
CA PRO A 131 17.05 20.59 -3.10
C PRO A 131 18.57 20.48 -2.93
#